data_4518641eb7c6890924eb4a1c63736551
#
_entry.id   4518641eb7c6890924eb4a1c63736551
#
_cell.length_a   1.000
_cell.length_b   1.000
_cell.length_c   1.000
_cell.angle_alpha   90.00
_cell.angle_beta   90.00
_cell.angle_gamma   90.00
#
_symmetry.space_group_name_H-M   'P 1'
#
loop_
_entity.id
_entity.type
_entity.pdbx_description
1 polymer ?
#
loop_
_entity_poly.entity_id
_entity_poly.type
_entity_poly.pdbx_seq_one_letter_code
_entity_poly.pdbx_strand_id
1 'polypeptide(L)'
;MTDLEFLRLNGPQKFLYKLRRFILNIPKAILNFSKGILAWFVGIFKGVGNELYDIFDTYRKGDWKTRVSYTVMGFGSMARGQWMRGILFFLFQTVFNLYTWFFGRTYLGKLVTLGTVETAKKGRVTVYGDNSFLILLYGVLTIFFVVAFIYTWRLQVRQCRICMDITAKGKKIKSAKEDMRSLIDDQFHKTLLALPLTGIVVF
;
A
#
# COMPACT_ATOMS: atom_id res chain seq x y z
N MET A 1 8.31 20.68 -45.34
CA MET A 1 7.61 19.97 -46.42
C MET A 1 6.13 20.11 -46.15
N THR A 2 5.40 20.69 -47.08
CA THR A 2 3.95 20.93 -46.96
C THR A 2 3.17 19.68 -47.37
N ASP A 3 1.90 19.58 -46.95
CA ASP A 3 1.07 18.40 -47.26
C ASP A 3 0.89 18.17 -48.76
N LEU A 4 0.93 19.25 -49.53
CA LEU A 4 0.89 19.18 -51.01
C LEU A 4 2.14 18.59 -51.63
N GLU A 5 3.33 18.87 -51.10
CA GLU A 5 4.60 18.26 -51.53
C GLU A 5 4.64 16.77 -51.17
N PHE A 6 4.10 16.36 -50.04
CA PHE A 6 4.00 14.95 -49.67
C PHE A 6 3.08 14.15 -50.57
N LEU A 7 1.99 14.74 -51.04
CA LEU A 7 1.07 14.08 -51.99
C LEU A 7 1.70 13.80 -53.36
N ARG A 8 2.66 14.62 -53.83
CA ARG A 8 3.38 14.48 -55.11
C ARG A 8 4.46 13.41 -55.12
N LEU A 9 4.83 12.85 -53.95
CA LEU A 9 5.85 11.81 -53.84
C LEU A 9 5.35 10.45 -54.35
N ASN A 10 6.23 9.68 -54.97
CA ASN A 10 5.97 8.27 -55.34
C ASN A 10 5.92 7.36 -54.11
N GLY A 11 5.29 6.20 -54.21
CA GLY A 11 5.12 5.23 -53.15
C GLY A 11 6.38 4.97 -52.30
N PRO A 12 7.51 4.62 -52.85
CA PRO A 12 8.76 4.39 -52.13
C PRO A 12 9.30 5.64 -51.44
N GLN A 13 9.14 6.81 -52.04
CA GLN A 13 9.56 8.10 -51.45
C GLN A 13 8.69 8.50 -50.26
N LYS A 14 7.39 8.22 -50.32
CA LYS A 14 6.47 8.41 -49.16
C LYS A 14 6.87 7.51 -47.99
N PHE A 15 7.26 6.28 -48.26
CA PHE A 15 7.72 5.36 -47.24
C PHE A 15 9.02 5.85 -46.57
N LEU A 16 10.01 6.25 -47.36
CA LEU A 16 11.28 6.79 -46.86
C LEU A 16 11.08 8.06 -46.03
N TYR A 17 10.18 8.94 -46.46
CA TYR A 17 9.84 10.16 -45.70
C TYR A 17 9.20 9.82 -44.35
N LYS A 18 8.22 8.89 -44.32
CA LYS A 18 7.61 8.43 -43.06
C LYS A 18 8.62 7.78 -42.15
N LEU A 19 9.50 6.93 -42.69
CA LEU A 19 10.55 6.27 -41.94
C LEU A 19 11.51 7.29 -41.31
N ARG A 20 11.98 8.26 -42.11
CA ARG A 20 12.84 9.35 -41.62
C ARG A 20 12.16 10.17 -40.53
N ARG A 21 10.90 10.52 -40.70
CA ARG A 21 10.12 11.25 -39.70
C ARG A 21 9.91 10.46 -38.40
N PHE A 22 9.70 9.15 -38.54
CA PHE A 22 9.62 8.22 -37.44
C PHE A 22 10.95 8.17 -36.65
N ILE A 23 12.07 7.96 -37.32
CA ILE A 23 13.40 7.93 -36.71
C ILE A 23 13.73 9.25 -36.00
N LEU A 24 13.43 10.38 -36.62
CA LEU A 24 13.67 11.71 -36.02
C LEU A 24 12.79 12.01 -34.81
N ASN A 25 11.61 11.38 -34.70
CA ASN A 25 10.73 11.55 -33.58
C ASN A 25 11.03 10.60 -32.41
N ILE A 26 11.77 9.50 -32.63
CA ILE A 26 12.16 8.55 -31.58
C ILE A 26 12.86 9.26 -30.39
N PRO A 27 13.88 10.11 -30.59
CA PRO A 27 14.56 10.78 -29.49
C PRO A 27 13.59 11.66 -28.68
N LYS A 28 12.67 12.36 -29.36
CA LYS A 28 11.66 13.20 -28.70
C LYS A 28 10.66 12.36 -27.89
N ALA A 29 10.23 11.23 -28.41
CA ALA A 29 9.34 10.30 -27.73
C ALA A 29 10.01 9.71 -26.47
N ILE A 30 11.27 9.30 -26.57
CA ILE A 30 12.06 8.81 -25.42
C ILE A 30 12.25 9.89 -24.37
N LEU A 31 12.58 11.12 -24.77
CA LEU A 31 12.72 12.26 -23.86
C LEU A 31 11.40 12.60 -23.14
N ASN A 32 10.29 12.56 -23.84
CA ASN A 32 8.99 12.81 -23.23
C ASN A 32 8.57 11.68 -22.29
N PHE A 33 8.87 10.43 -22.65
CA PHE A 33 8.63 9.27 -21.79
C PHE A 33 9.47 9.32 -20.52
N SER A 34 10.77 9.62 -20.63
CA SER A 34 11.66 9.76 -19.46
C SER A 34 11.25 10.92 -18.55
N LYS A 35 10.83 12.06 -19.13
CA LYS A 35 10.26 13.18 -18.34
C LYS A 35 8.98 12.79 -17.63
N GLY A 36 8.11 12.01 -18.29
CA GLY A 36 6.87 11.48 -17.70
C GLY A 36 7.15 10.57 -16.50
N ILE A 37 8.10 9.64 -16.65
CA ILE A 37 8.54 8.76 -15.56
C ILE A 37 9.13 9.57 -14.40
N LEU A 38 10.04 10.52 -14.69
CA LEU A 38 10.63 11.38 -13.67
C LEU A 38 9.56 12.20 -12.93
N ALA A 39 8.62 12.80 -13.65
CA ALA A 39 7.53 13.56 -13.05
C ALA A 39 6.63 12.67 -12.16
N TRP A 40 6.38 11.42 -12.59
CA TRP A 40 5.63 10.45 -11.81
C TRP A 40 6.37 10.07 -10.52
N PHE A 41 7.69 9.77 -10.59
CA PHE A 41 8.51 9.52 -9.40
C PHE A 41 8.54 10.71 -8.46
N VAL A 42 8.80 11.91 -8.97
CA VAL A 42 8.79 13.14 -8.16
C VAL A 42 7.42 13.36 -7.51
N GLY A 43 6.32 13.07 -8.23
CA GLY A 43 4.96 13.12 -7.70
C GLY A 43 4.75 12.17 -6.53
N ILE A 44 5.24 10.93 -6.65
CA ILE A 44 5.18 9.93 -5.56
C ILE A 44 5.98 10.42 -4.35
N PHE A 45 7.24 10.84 -4.52
CA PHE A 45 8.08 11.31 -3.42
C PHE A 45 7.50 12.53 -2.73
N LYS A 46 6.95 13.48 -3.48
CA LYS A 46 6.26 14.65 -2.92
C LYS A 46 4.99 14.24 -2.18
N GLY A 47 4.22 13.30 -2.72
CA GLY A 47 3.03 12.73 -2.05
C GLY A 47 3.40 12.07 -0.72
N VAL A 48 4.41 11.19 -0.73
CA VAL A 48 4.91 10.52 0.48
C VAL A 48 5.44 11.53 1.50
N GLY A 49 6.19 12.54 1.05
CA GLY A 49 6.70 13.60 1.93
C GLY A 49 5.60 14.39 2.63
N ASN A 50 4.57 14.79 1.88
CA ASN A 50 3.41 15.48 2.44
C ASN A 50 2.65 14.62 3.46
N GLU A 51 2.48 13.34 3.16
CA GLU A 51 1.82 12.40 4.08
C GLU A 51 2.63 12.18 5.37
N LEU A 52 3.95 12.04 5.27
CA LEU A 52 4.81 11.92 6.44
C LEU A 52 4.76 13.18 7.28
N TYR A 53 4.76 14.35 6.64
CA TYR A 53 4.60 15.62 7.34
C TYR A 53 3.25 15.69 8.06
N ASP A 54 2.17 15.31 7.40
CA ASP A 54 0.82 15.27 7.98
C ASP A 54 0.71 14.31 9.18
N ILE A 55 1.36 13.15 9.10
CA ILE A 55 1.44 12.19 10.20
C ILE A 55 2.16 12.80 11.39
N PHE A 56 3.33 13.42 11.15
CA PHE A 56 4.12 14.03 12.21
C PHE A 56 3.42 15.25 12.85
N ASP A 57 2.82 16.10 12.01
CA ASP A 57 2.05 17.26 12.47
C ASP A 57 0.84 16.85 13.33
N THR A 58 0.14 15.78 12.91
CA THR A 58 -0.97 15.19 13.68
C THR A 58 -0.51 14.66 15.04
N TYR A 59 0.67 14.03 15.11
CA TYR A 59 1.24 13.56 16.37
C TYR A 59 1.60 14.75 17.30
N ARG A 60 2.25 15.78 16.73
CA ARG A 60 2.72 16.96 17.47
C ARG A 60 1.56 17.78 18.05
N LYS A 61 0.54 18.04 17.25
CA LYS A 61 -0.66 18.81 17.64
C LYS A 61 -1.70 17.99 18.37
N GLY A 62 -1.58 16.66 18.31
CA GLY A 62 -2.54 15.73 18.88
C GLY A 62 -2.61 15.74 20.38
N ASP A 63 -3.83 15.55 20.91
CA ASP A 63 -4.07 15.27 22.30
C ASP A 63 -3.49 13.89 22.71
N TRP A 64 -3.47 13.62 24.01
CA TRP A 64 -2.90 12.37 24.51
C TRP A 64 -3.62 11.13 23.92
N LYS A 65 -4.92 11.20 23.65
CA LYS A 65 -5.70 10.14 23.02
C LYS A 65 -5.19 9.83 21.61
N THR A 66 -4.83 10.86 20.85
CA THR A 66 -4.22 10.72 19.53
C THR A 66 -2.83 10.10 19.63
N ARG A 67 -1.99 10.56 20.56
CA ARG A 67 -0.62 10.04 20.74
C ARG A 67 -0.61 8.55 21.11
N VAL A 68 -1.44 8.13 22.03
CA VAL A 68 -1.59 6.70 22.38
C VAL A 68 -2.07 5.89 21.18
N SER A 69 -2.90 6.46 20.33
CA SER A 69 -3.44 5.82 19.15
C SER A 69 -2.37 5.49 18.08
N TYR A 70 -1.21 6.11 18.11
CA TYR A 70 -0.09 5.77 17.23
C TYR A 70 0.53 4.42 17.58
N THR A 71 0.47 4.02 18.86
CA THR A 71 0.99 2.74 19.33
C THR A 71 -0.12 1.69 19.38
N VAL A 72 -1.29 2.05 19.92
CA VAL A 72 -2.45 1.17 20.02
C VAL A 72 -3.51 1.63 19.03
N MET A 73 -3.59 0.95 17.90
CA MET A 73 -4.53 1.33 16.83
C MET A 73 -5.97 1.27 17.35
N GLY A 74 -6.74 2.30 16.98
CA GLY A 74 -8.14 2.39 17.36
C GLY A 74 -8.43 3.03 18.72
N PHE A 75 -7.44 3.14 19.61
CA PHE A 75 -7.64 3.73 20.94
C PHE A 75 -8.22 5.15 20.86
N GLY A 76 -7.68 6.00 19.99
CA GLY A 76 -8.16 7.37 19.81
C GLY A 76 -9.61 7.46 19.31
N SER A 77 -10.05 6.51 18.52
CA SER A 77 -11.44 6.41 18.06
C SER A 77 -12.36 5.95 19.18
N MET A 78 -11.98 4.92 19.93
CA MET A 78 -12.73 4.43 21.10
C MET A 78 -12.89 5.51 22.16
N ALA A 79 -11.80 6.21 22.50
CA ALA A 79 -11.78 7.27 23.51
C ALA A 79 -12.62 8.51 23.13
N ARG A 80 -13.04 8.61 21.85
CA ARG A 80 -13.94 9.65 21.32
C ARG A 80 -15.35 9.15 21.04
N GLY A 81 -15.70 7.93 21.49
CA GLY A 81 -17.02 7.34 21.34
C GLY A 81 -17.27 6.56 20.05
N GLN A 82 -16.28 6.47 19.14
CA GLN A 82 -16.35 5.68 17.91
C GLN A 82 -15.89 4.23 18.16
N TRP A 83 -16.66 3.50 18.97
CA TRP A 83 -16.27 2.18 19.46
C TRP A 83 -16.08 1.15 18.35
N MET A 84 -17.01 1.05 17.41
CA MET A 84 -16.95 0.03 16.35
C MET A 84 -15.71 0.20 15.47
N ARG A 85 -15.43 1.43 15.07
CA ARG A 85 -14.24 1.76 14.28
C ARG A 85 -12.95 1.49 15.05
N GLY A 86 -12.94 1.87 16.33
CA GLY A 86 -11.79 1.63 17.20
C GLY A 86 -11.51 0.15 17.41
N ILE A 87 -12.54 -0.66 17.64
CA ILE A 87 -12.42 -2.12 17.80
C ILE A 87 -11.89 -2.75 16.51
N LEU A 88 -12.38 -2.34 15.31
CA LEU A 88 -11.89 -2.86 14.04
C LEU A 88 -10.39 -2.60 13.84
N PHE A 89 -9.92 -1.39 14.12
CA PHE A 89 -8.50 -1.07 14.02
C PHE A 89 -7.66 -1.86 15.03
N PHE A 90 -8.14 -1.97 16.28
CA PHE A 90 -7.47 -2.73 17.32
C PHE A 90 -7.38 -4.23 16.98
N LEU A 91 -8.47 -4.80 16.51
CA LEU A 91 -8.54 -6.21 16.11
C LEU A 91 -7.58 -6.48 14.93
N PHE A 92 -7.58 -5.60 13.94
CA PHE A 92 -6.65 -5.71 12.82
C PHE A 92 -5.17 -5.69 13.28
N GLN A 93 -4.80 -4.77 14.17
CA GLN A 93 -3.47 -4.72 14.77
C GLN A 93 -3.14 -6.00 15.53
N THR A 94 -4.08 -6.51 16.31
CA THR A 94 -3.88 -7.74 17.11
C THR A 94 -3.63 -8.94 16.20
N VAL A 95 -4.45 -9.12 15.17
CA VAL A 95 -4.28 -10.20 14.17
C VAL A 95 -2.94 -10.07 13.45
N PHE A 96 -2.57 -8.86 13.03
CA PHE A 96 -1.29 -8.62 12.39
C PHE A 96 -0.11 -8.94 13.30
N ASN A 97 -0.15 -8.52 14.57
CA ASN A 97 0.91 -8.80 15.53
C ASN A 97 1.06 -10.31 15.81
N LEU A 98 -0.06 -11.02 16.01
CA LEU A 98 -0.06 -12.46 16.20
C LEU A 98 0.50 -13.19 14.96
N TYR A 99 0.02 -12.84 13.76
CA TYR A 99 0.53 -13.38 12.53
C TYR A 99 2.04 -13.16 12.38
N THR A 100 2.50 -11.93 12.60
CA THR A 100 3.91 -11.56 12.47
C THR A 100 4.78 -12.29 13.49
N TRP A 101 4.29 -12.46 14.70
CA TRP A 101 5.00 -13.16 15.78
C TRP A 101 5.15 -14.66 15.47
N PHE A 102 4.07 -15.34 15.07
CA PHE A 102 4.10 -16.79 14.87
C PHE A 102 4.65 -17.20 13.49
N PHE A 103 4.34 -16.45 12.46
CA PHE A 103 4.66 -16.82 11.07
C PHE A 103 5.56 -15.81 10.37
N GLY A 104 5.19 -14.55 10.34
CA GLY A 104 5.80 -13.53 9.49
C GLY A 104 7.29 -13.38 9.69
N ARG A 105 7.76 -13.34 10.94
CA ARG A 105 9.18 -13.22 11.27
C ARG A 105 10.02 -14.35 10.68
N THR A 106 9.52 -15.59 10.77
CA THR A 106 10.23 -16.77 10.29
C THR A 106 10.35 -16.78 8.77
N TYR A 107 9.24 -16.49 8.07
CA TYR A 107 9.23 -16.53 6.61
C TYR A 107 9.93 -15.34 5.98
N LEU A 108 9.85 -14.14 6.56
CA LEU A 108 10.65 -12.99 6.11
C LEU A 108 12.14 -13.22 6.25
N GLY A 109 12.60 -13.82 7.37
CA GLY A 109 14.00 -14.14 7.57
C GLY A 109 14.52 -15.18 6.55
N LYS A 110 13.70 -16.18 6.24
CA LYS A 110 14.04 -17.22 5.26
C LYS A 110 13.97 -16.77 3.80
N LEU A 111 13.26 -15.68 3.49
CA LEU A 111 13.25 -15.10 2.13
C LEU A 111 14.66 -14.72 1.65
N VAL A 112 15.52 -14.23 2.55
CA VAL A 112 16.90 -13.83 2.20
C VAL A 112 17.77 -15.03 1.87
N THR A 113 17.48 -16.20 2.44
CA THR A 113 18.20 -17.46 2.23
C THR A 113 17.50 -18.40 1.25
N LEU A 114 16.52 -17.89 0.50
CA LEU A 114 15.76 -18.70 -0.44
C LEU A 114 16.66 -19.37 -1.48
N GLY A 115 16.52 -20.68 -1.64
CA GLY A 115 17.27 -21.45 -2.64
C GLY A 115 18.73 -21.74 -2.27
N THR A 116 19.22 -21.33 -1.09
CA THR A 116 20.59 -21.62 -0.65
C THR A 116 20.76 -23.02 -0.08
N VAL A 117 19.67 -23.66 0.33
CA VAL A 117 19.68 -25.01 0.90
C VAL A 117 19.36 -26.02 -0.20
N GLU A 118 20.41 -26.72 -0.68
CA GLU A 118 20.26 -27.75 -1.71
C GLU A 118 19.85 -29.09 -1.09
N THR A 119 19.12 -29.89 -1.89
CA THR A 119 18.80 -31.26 -1.54
C THR A 119 20.07 -32.12 -1.62
N ALA A 120 20.55 -32.57 -0.50
CA ALA A 120 21.75 -33.40 -0.42
C ALA A 120 21.42 -34.90 -0.19
N LYS A 121 22.04 -35.80 -0.96
CA LYS A 121 22.02 -37.23 -0.67
C LYS A 121 23.18 -37.58 0.26
N LYS A 122 22.86 -37.98 1.48
CA LYS A 122 23.85 -38.44 2.48
C LYS A 122 23.67 -39.95 2.65
N GLY A 123 24.38 -40.73 1.83
CA GLY A 123 24.25 -42.20 1.80
C GLY A 123 22.87 -42.65 1.26
N ARG A 124 22.13 -43.42 2.05
CA ARG A 124 20.77 -43.90 1.72
C ARG A 124 19.67 -42.86 2.07
N VAL A 125 20.02 -41.81 2.80
CA VAL A 125 19.03 -40.78 3.25
C VAL A 125 19.11 -39.57 2.35
N THR A 126 17.96 -39.19 1.82
CA THR A 126 17.81 -37.93 1.07
C THR A 126 17.38 -36.85 2.05
N VAL A 127 18.25 -35.88 2.30
CA VAL A 127 17.91 -34.66 3.06
C VAL A 127 17.36 -33.66 2.07
N TYR A 128 16.07 -33.41 2.15
CA TYR A 128 15.40 -32.43 1.28
C TYR A 128 15.85 -31.02 1.66
N GLY A 129 16.07 -30.21 0.65
CA GLY A 129 16.33 -28.79 0.82
C GLY A 129 15.11 -28.04 1.38
N ASP A 130 15.25 -26.75 1.58
CA ASP A 130 14.15 -25.90 1.99
C ASP A 130 12.99 -25.97 0.99
N ASN A 131 11.76 -25.97 1.52
CA ASN A 131 10.57 -25.86 0.68
C ASN A 131 10.44 -24.41 0.13
N SER A 132 11.30 -24.10 -0.84
CA SER A 132 11.49 -22.74 -1.38
C SER A 132 10.20 -22.13 -1.90
N PHE A 133 9.30 -22.92 -2.47
CA PHE A 133 7.99 -22.44 -2.94
C PHE A 133 7.13 -21.95 -1.78
N LEU A 134 7.06 -22.70 -0.70
CA LEU A 134 6.25 -22.37 0.48
C LEU A 134 6.83 -21.16 1.22
N ILE A 135 8.16 -21.09 1.31
CA ILE A 135 8.87 -19.92 1.88
C ILE A 135 8.59 -18.67 1.06
N LEU A 136 8.67 -18.77 -0.27
CA LEU A 136 8.35 -17.65 -1.16
C LEU A 136 6.90 -17.21 -1.00
N LEU A 137 5.94 -18.15 -1.01
CA LEU A 137 4.52 -17.86 -0.90
C LEU A 137 4.20 -17.12 0.40
N TYR A 138 4.59 -17.68 1.55
CA TYR A 138 4.33 -17.06 2.85
C TYR A 138 5.16 -15.79 3.07
N GLY A 139 6.35 -15.72 2.52
CA GLY A 139 7.17 -14.51 2.58
C GLY A 139 6.54 -13.35 1.82
N VAL A 140 6.07 -13.58 0.60
CA VAL A 140 5.35 -12.59 -0.20
C VAL A 140 4.04 -12.20 0.48
N LEU A 141 3.27 -13.16 0.99
CA LEU A 141 2.06 -12.90 1.76
C LEU A 141 2.35 -12.00 2.97
N THR A 142 3.44 -12.26 3.68
CA THR A 142 3.84 -11.42 4.83
C THR A 142 4.16 -9.99 4.41
N ILE A 143 4.82 -9.79 3.26
CA ILE A 143 5.07 -8.44 2.71
C ILE A 143 3.74 -7.73 2.43
N PHE A 144 2.75 -8.41 1.83
CA PHE A 144 1.43 -7.83 1.62
C PHE A 144 0.74 -7.44 2.93
N PHE A 145 0.84 -8.27 3.97
CA PHE A 145 0.30 -7.94 5.29
C PHE A 145 0.99 -6.72 5.91
N VAL A 146 2.31 -6.59 5.77
CA VAL A 146 3.05 -5.40 6.25
C VAL A 146 2.57 -4.14 5.51
N VAL A 147 2.42 -4.20 4.19
CA VAL A 147 1.91 -3.07 3.40
C VAL A 147 0.48 -2.71 3.82
N ALA A 148 -0.39 -3.70 3.99
CA ALA A 148 -1.75 -3.50 4.47
C ALA A 148 -1.79 -2.90 5.89
N PHE A 149 -0.87 -3.32 6.77
CA PHE A 149 -0.74 -2.76 8.11
C PHE A 149 -0.34 -1.28 8.08
N ILE A 150 0.68 -0.92 7.31
CA ILE A 150 1.12 0.48 7.16
C ILE A 150 -0.02 1.34 6.59
N TYR A 151 -0.73 0.83 5.60
CA TYR A 151 -1.87 1.53 5.00
C TYR A 151 -3.00 1.75 6.01
N THR A 152 -3.37 0.72 6.75
CA THR A 152 -4.42 0.79 7.78
C THR A 152 -4.03 1.71 8.93
N TRP A 153 -2.75 1.67 9.35
CA TRP A 153 -2.21 2.58 10.35
C TRP A 153 -2.32 4.06 9.90
N ARG A 154 -1.94 4.35 8.64
CA ARG A 154 -2.10 5.69 8.05
C ARG A 154 -3.56 6.16 8.08
N LEU A 155 -4.49 5.28 7.75
CA LEU A 155 -5.91 5.61 7.76
C LEU A 155 -6.43 5.93 9.16
N GLN A 156 -5.98 5.19 10.15
CA GLN A 156 -6.31 5.44 11.54
C GLN A 156 -5.77 6.80 12.01
N VAL A 157 -4.53 7.16 11.62
CA VAL A 157 -3.96 8.49 11.90
C VAL A 157 -4.80 9.59 11.25
N ARG A 158 -5.18 9.41 9.98
CA ARG A 158 -6.07 10.35 9.28
C ARG A 158 -7.42 10.50 9.98
N GLN A 159 -7.99 9.40 10.48
CA GLN A 159 -9.22 9.44 11.25
C GLN A 159 -9.07 10.24 12.56
N CYS A 160 -7.96 10.08 13.27
CA CYS A 160 -7.67 10.87 14.47
C CYS A 160 -7.59 12.37 14.13
N ARG A 161 -6.96 12.75 13.03
CA ARG A 161 -6.89 14.15 12.56
C ARG A 161 -8.28 14.70 12.28
N ILE A 162 -9.12 13.97 11.54
CA ILE A 162 -10.51 14.38 11.27
C ILE A 162 -11.28 14.60 12.57
N CYS A 163 -11.14 13.70 13.55
CA CYS A 163 -11.79 13.86 14.85
C CYS A 163 -11.30 15.10 15.61
N MET A 164 -10.01 15.41 15.56
CA MET A 164 -9.45 16.64 16.16
C MET A 164 -10.02 17.89 15.48
N ASP A 165 -10.07 17.92 14.15
CA ASP A 165 -10.60 19.06 13.39
C ASP A 165 -12.10 19.30 13.69
N ILE A 166 -12.88 18.22 13.82
CA ILE A 166 -14.30 18.30 14.18
C ILE A 166 -14.46 18.88 15.58
N THR A 167 -13.64 18.41 16.55
CA THR A 167 -13.67 18.90 17.93
C THR A 167 -13.22 20.35 18.02
N ALA A 168 -12.16 20.74 17.30
CA ALA A 168 -11.68 22.12 17.26
C ALA A 168 -12.73 23.10 16.68
N LYS A 169 -13.57 22.63 15.77
CA LYS A 169 -14.70 23.41 15.23
C LYS A 169 -15.95 23.41 16.11
N GLY A 170 -15.87 22.87 17.33
CA GLY A 170 -16.99 22.77 18.26
C GLY A 170 -18.13 21.84 17.81
N LYS A 171 -17.92 21.02 16.78
CA LYS A 171 -18.92 20.07 16.30
C LYS A 171 -18.82 18.77 17.10
N LYS A 172 -19.97 18.14 17.32
CA LYS A 172 -20.04 16.82 17.98
C LYS A 172 -19.50 15.75 17.01
N ILE A 173 -18.64 14.88 17.51
CA ILE A 173 -18.23 13.67 16.82
C ILE A 173 -19.45 12.76 16.65
N LYS A 174 -19.53 12.03 15.52
CA LYS A 174 -20.62 11.07 15.26
C LYS A 174 -20.79 10.12 16.44
N SER A 175 -22.03 9.88 16.84
CA SER A 175 -22.35 8.90 17.85
C SER A 175 -21.99 7.48 17.42
N ALA A 176 -21.85 6.54 18.36
CA ALA A 176 -21.50 5.14 18.03
C ALA A 176 -22.47 4.51 17.00
N LYS A 177 -23.77 4.87 17.07
CA LYS A 177 -24.80 4.38 16.15
C LYS A 177 -24.64 4.97 14.73
N GLU A 178 -24.35 6.26 14.63
CA GLU A 178 -24.12 6.96 13.36
C GLU A 178 -22.79 6.51 12.73
N ASP A 179 -21.76 6.26 13.54
CA ASP A 179 -20.49 5.73 13.09
C ASP A 179 -20.64 4.31 12.54
N MET A 180 -21.41 3.46 13.20
CA MET A 180 -21.73 2.12 12.71
C MET A 180 -22.48 2.15 11.38
N ARG A 181 -23.47 3.03 11.22
CA ARG A 181 -24.18 3.21 9.95
C ARG A 181 -23.24 3.69 8.84
N SER A 182 -22.36 4.65 9.13
CA SER A 182 -21.38 5.13 8.15
C SER A 182 -20.33 4.07 7.77
N LEU A 183 -20.00 3.14 8.66
CA LEU A 183 -19.14 1.99 8.38
C LEU A 183 -19.75 1.03 7.35
N ILE A 184 -21.07 0.80 7.45
CA ILE A 184 -21.79 -0.09 6.53
C ILE A 184 -21.95 0.57 5.15
N ASP A 185 -22.15 1.88 5.10
CA ASP A 185 -22.36 2.63 3.86
C ASP A 185 -21.06 2.94 3.12
N ASP A 186 -19.94 3.06 3.82
CA ASP A 186 -18.65 3.40 3.23
C ASP A 186 -17.96 2.16 2.65
N GLN A 187 -17.73 2.15 1.33
CA GLN A 187 -17.08 1.05 0.60
C GLN A 187 -15.68 0.73 1.14
N PHE A 188 -14.98 1.74 1.64
CA PHE A 188 -13.65 1.57 2.22
C PHE A 188 -13.67 0.64 3.46
N HIS A 189 -14.65 0.82 4.34
CA HIS A 189 -14.78 -0.01 5.53
C HIS A 189 -15.26 -1.43 5.21
N LYS A 190 -15.95 -1.61 4.09
CA LYS A 190 -16.28 -2.95 3.56
C LYS A 190 -15.04 -3.73 3.17
N THR A 191 -14.06 -3.06 2.56
CA THR A 191 -12.76 -3.67 2.22
C THR A 191 -11.95 -4.00 3.49
N LEU A 192 -11.99 -3.14 4.50
CA LEU A 192 -11.32 -3.39 5.80
C LEU A 192 -11.94 -4.59 6.54
N LEU A 193 -13.24 -4.81 6.42
CA LEU A 193 -13.95 -5.99 6.95
C LEU A 193 -13.67 -7.25 6.13
N ALA A 194 -13.50 -7.13 4.83
CA ALA A 194 -13.23 -8.27 3.95
C ALA A 194 -11.83 -8.87 4.19
N LEU A 195 -10.82 -8.05 4.54
CA LEU A 195 -9.46 -8.50 4.80
C LEU A 195 -9.35 -9.54 5.94
N PRO A 196 -9.88 -9.31 7.15
CA PRO A 196 -9.84 -10.33 8.21
C PRO A 196 -10.75 -11.51 7.91
N LEU A 197 -11.88 -11.32 7.22
CA LEU A 197 -12.77 -12.41 6.82
C LEU A 197 -12.10 -13.34 5.80
N THR A 198 -11.40 -12.81 4.81
CA THR A 198 -10.60 -13.61 3.87
C THR A 198 -9.44 -14.31 4.57
N GLY A 199 -8.82 -13.67 5.56
CA GLY A 199 -7.80 -14.32 6.40
C GLY A 199 -8.33 -15.52 7.16
N ILE A 200 -9.54 -15.44 7.73
CA ILE A 200 -10.18 -16.56 8.46
C ILE A 200 -10.58 -17.69 7.52
N VAL A 201 -10.95 -17.41 6.27
CA VAL A 201 -11.39 -18.44 5.29
C VAL A 201 -10.18 -19.16 4.66
N VAL A 202 -9.01 -18.53 4.62
CA VAL A 202 -7.77 -19.10 4.01
C VAL A 202 -6.95 -19.91 5.03
N PHE A 203 -7.19 -19.73 6.32
CA PHE A 203 -6.58 -20.47 7.44
C PHE A 203 -7.59 -21.37 8.14
#